data_df895cd74f62fdf35f1b5e862e54be21
#
_entry.id   df895cd74f62fdf35f1b5e862e54be21
#
_cell.length_a   1.000
_cell.length_b   1.000
_cell.length_c   1.000
_cell.angle_alpha   90.00
_cell.angle_beta   90.00
_cell.angle_gamma   90.00
#
_symmetry.space_group_name_H-M   'P 1'
#
loop_
_entity.id
_entity.type
_entity.pdbx_description
1 polymer ?
#
loop_
_entity_poly.entity_id
_entity_poly.type
_entity_poly.pdbx_seq_one_letter_code
_entity_poly.pdbx_strand_id
1 'polypeptide(L)'
;MNTPPDRPAAAPTPRAGAPRATSRRLRVTAAASLWAAFVTVPLPAHAQETYPARPVRLVVGFAPGGAADTVARAMSDAMGKALGQSVIVENKPGAGSSVAAELVAKAPADGYTLLLASPSSISVNPALNPKLGYRFSDLQPVLKVTSSPLVIAVHPASGIQSVKDLVAAAKKAPGSLNYATSGIGSAPHLGAALFSQVAGVQMVHVPYKGGAPAVQSVVAGDTQVTFGTPPSVLELVKAGRLRGLATSTRERSPLVPDLPGMAEAGLPDYGIEFWYGLF
;
A
#
# COMPACT_ATOMS: atom_id res chain seq x y z
N MET A 1 18.31 42.32 -63.43
CA MET A 1 19.69 42.61 -63.85
C MET A 1 20.45 41.32 -63.68
N ASN A 2 20.72 40.75 -64.61
CA ASN A 2 21.55 40.39 -65.71
C ASN A 2 21.74 38.90 -65.84
N THR A 3 21.36 38.46 -66.95
CA THR A 3 21.44 37.17 -67.66
C THR A 3 22.89 36.75 -68.01
N PRO A 4 23.02 35.54 -68.56
CA PRO A 4 24.23 34.65 -68.65
C PRO A 4 25.09 34.96 -69.85
N PRO A 5 26.12 34.22 -70.15
CA PRO A 5 26.11 33.11 -71.09
C PRO A 5 27.21 32.02 -70.82
N ASP A 6 27.51 30.95 -71.46
CA ASP A 6 27.23 30.42 -72.80
C ASP A 6 27.80 28.99 -72.92
N ARG A 7 27.23 28.16 -73.76
CA ARG A 7 27.80 26.88 -74.27
C ARG A 7 28.77 27.18 -75.45
N PRO A 8 29.65 26.28 -75.80
CA PRO A 8 29.40 25.35 -76.94
C PRO A 8 30.05 23.99 -76.80
N ALA A 9 29.41 22.92 -77.32
CA ALA A 9 29.45 22.25 -78.65
C ALA A 9 30.49 21.11 -78.73
N ALA A 10 30.02 19.92 -78.83
CA ALA A 10 29.77 18.95 -79.90
C ALA A 10 30.95 18.10 -80.41
N ALA A 11 30.83 16.78 -80.16
CA ALA A 11 31.01 15.60 -80.97
C ALA A 11 32.39 15.30 -81.68
N PRO A 12 32.73 14.11 -82.13
CA PRO A 12 31.89 12.95 -82.52
C PRO A 12 32.43 11.54 -82.15
N THR A 13 31.54 10.55 -82.35
CA THR A 13 31.77 9.11 -82.33
C THR A 13 32.75 8.56 -83.42
N PRO A 14 33.34 7.35 -83.26
CA PRO A 14 32.84 6.22 -84.09
C PRO A 14 32.85 4.81 -83.43
N ARG A 15 31.86 4.09 -83.73
CA ARG A 15 31.58 2.73 -84.16
C ARG A 15 32.51 1.53 -83.82
N ALA A 16 31.78 0.53 -83.31
CA ALA A 16 31.71 -0.89 -83.74
C ALA A 16 32.77 -1.92 -83.28
N GLY A 17 32.22 -2.95 -82.62
CA GLY A 17 32.93 -4.19 -82.40
C GLY A 17 32.23 -5.08 -81.33
N ALA A 18 31.15 -5.79 -81.69
CA ALA A 18 30.76 -7.06 -81.03
C ALA A 18 31.45 -8.18 -81.85
N PRO A 19 31.57 -9.42 -81.43
CA PRO A 19 30.93 -10.14 -80.30
C PRO A 19 31.90 -11.10 -79.51
N ARG A 20 31.45 -11.65 -78.39
CA ARG A 20 31.54 -13.14 -78.16
C ARG A 20 31.00 -13.47 -76.73
N ALA A 21 29.82 -14.05 -76.74
CA ALA A 21 29.27 -14.76 -75.63
C ALA A 21 30.14 -16.01 -75.39
N THR A 22 30.49 -16.18 -74.08
CA THR A 22 30.58 -17.51 -73.43
C THR A 22 31.13 -17.27 -71.99
N SER A 23 30.61 -18.01 -71.04
CA SER A 23 31.11 -18.18 -69.65
C SER A 23 30.52 -17.24 -68.53
N ARG A 24 29.22 -16.99 -68.54
CA ARG A 24 28.60 -16.33 -67.41
C ARG A 24 27.55 -17.16 -66.62
N ARG A 25 27.57 -18.53 -66.86
CA ARG A 25 26.58 -19.40 -66.17
C ARG A 25 27.13 -20.23 -65.02
N LEU A 26 28.42 -20.14 -64.67
CA LEU A 26 29.04 -20.99 -63.64
C LEU A 26 29.44 -20.24 -62.34
N ARG A 27 29.13 -18.93 -62.22
CA ARG A 27 29.48 -18.14 -60.96
C ARG A 27 28.30 -17.71 -60.16
N VAL A 28 27.07 -18.00 -60.53
CA VAL A 28 25.86 -17.59 -59.78
C VAL A 28 25.39 -18.67 -58.80
N THR A 29 25.81 -19.94 -59.01
CA THR A 29 25.42 -21.04 -58.08
C THR A 29 26.30 -21.19 -56.84
N ALA A 30 27.49 -20.57 -56.79
CA ALA A 30 28.36 -20.64 -55.60
C ALA A 30 28.08 -19.54 -54.56
N ALA A 31 27.41 -18.45 -54.93
CA ALA A 31 27.08 -17.34 -54.02
C ALA A 31 25.77 -17.57 -53.22
N ALA A 32 24.87 -18.44 -53.75
CA ALA A 32 23.59 -18.73 -53.07
C ALA A 32 23.75 -19.75 -51.93
N SER A 33 24.83 -20.55 -51.92
CA SER A 33 25.06 -21.58 -50.91
C SER A 33 25.73 -21.04 -49.61
N LEU A 34 26.36 -19.86 -49.67
CA LEU A 34 26.97 -19.23 -48.48
C LEU A 34 25.96 -18.40 -47.63
N TRP A 35 24.81 -18.06 -48.19
CA TRP A 35 23.78 -17.30 -47.43
C TRP A 35 22.81 -18.20 -46.66
N ALA A 36 22.76 -19.49 -46.95
CA ALA A 36 21.88 -20.42 -46.24
C ALA A 36 22.49 -20.96 -44.94
N ALA A 37 23.80 -20.77 -44.69
CA ALA A 37 24.49 -21.24 -43.48
C ALA A 37 24.50 -20.23 -42.30
N PHE A 38 23.90 -19.03 -42.48
CA PHE A 38 23.98 -17.96 -41.47
C PHE A 38 22.71 -17.74 -40.65
N VAL A 39 21.69 -18.62 -40.72
CA VAL A 39 20.36 -18.38 -40.12
C VAL A 39 20.03 -19.37 -38.99
N THR A 40 20.98 -20.04 -38.39
CA THR A 40 20.74 -20.84 -37.18
C THR A 40 21.68 -20.44 -36.04
N VAL A 41 21.77 -19.16 -35.72
CA VAL A 41 22.18 -18.77 -34.38
C VAL A 41 20.97 -19.04 -33.50
N PRO A 42 21.01 -20.00 -32.56
CA PRO A 42 19.95 -20.13 -31.56
C PRO A 42 19.96 -18.83 -30.77
N LEU A 43 18.95 -17.98 -30.98
CA LEU A 43 18.65 -16.91 -30.05
C LEU A 43 18.55 -17.59 -28.69
N PRO A 44 19.28 -17.13 -27.64
CA PRO A 44 19.10 -17.67 -26.33
C PRO A 44 17.61 -17.44 -26.00
N ALA A 45 16.86 -18.55 -25.94
CA ALA A 45 15.54 -18.51 -25.32
C ALA A 45 15.83 -18.01 -23.91
N HIS A 46 15.49 -16.76 -23.63
CA HIS A 46 15.45 -16.26 -22.26
C HIS A 46 14.43 -17.18 -21.58
N ALA A 47 14.93 -18.18 -20.87
CA ALA A 47 14.11 -18.95 -19.97
C ALA A 47 13.46 -17.90 -19.07
N GLN A 48 12.14 -17.71 -19.21
CA GLN A 48 11.38 -16.85 -18.35
C GLN A 48 11.61 -17.40 -16.93
N GLU A 49 12.41 -16.70 -16.13
CA GLU A 49 12.63 -17.10 -14.75
C GLU A 49 11.26 -17.27 -14.10
N THR A 50 11.04 -18.47 -13.55
CA THR A 50 9.76 -18.79 -12.93
C THR A 50 9.56 -17.85 -11.74
N TYR A 51 8.58 -16.95 -11.83
CA TYR A 51 8.25 -16.05 -10.71
C TYR A 51 7.60 -16.86 -9.57
N PRO A 52 8.03 -16.61 -8.29
CA PRO A 52 9.16 -15.81 -7.87
C PRO A 52 10.47 -16.61 -7.82
N ALA A 53 11.56 -16.08 -8.39
CA ALA A 53 12.90 -16.67 -8.34
C ALA A 53 13.73 -16.20 -7.12
N ARG A 54 13.25 -15.21 -6.36
CA ARG A 54 13.93 -14.61 -5.21
C ARG A 54 12.90 -14.19 -4.15
N PRO A 55 13.32 -13.88 -2.91
CA PRO A 55 12.40 -13.44 -1.85
C PRO A 55 11.55 -12.23 -2.25
N VAL A 56 10.29 -12.26 -1.83
CA VAL A 56 9.32 -11.17 -1.99
C VAL A 56 9.32 -10.30 -0.74
N ARG A 57 9.35 -8.99 -0.90
CA ARG A 57 9.31 -8.01 0.21
C ARG A 57 7.87 -7.57 0.45
N LEU A 58 7.38 -7.72 1.68
CA LEU A 58 6.09 -7.21 2.12
C LEU A 58 6.31 -6.00 3.04
N VAL A 59 6.11 -4.81 2.50
CA VAL A 59 6.33 -3.55 3.21
C VAL A 59 5.10 -3.19 4.05
N VAL A 60 5.32 -2.82 5.30
CA VAL A 60 4.30 -2.46 6.29
C VAL A 60 4.56 -1.05 6.81
N GLY A 61 3.60 -0.15 6.64
CA GLY A 61 3.76 1.28 6.99
C GLY A 61 3.57 1.63 8.47
N PHE A 62 3.64 0.62 9.37
CA PHE A 62 3.46 0.80 10.81
C PHE A 62 4.56 0.09 11.60
N ALA A 63 4.74 0.48 12.86
CA ALA A 63 5.73 -0.13 13.75
C ALA A 63 5.43 -1.62 14.00
N PRO A 64 6.46 -2.45 14.26
CA PRO A 64 6.28 -3.85 14.65
C PRO A 64 5.36 -4.01 15.87
N GLY A 65 4.70 -5.17 15.99
CA GLY A 65 3.83 -5.53 17.11
C GLY A 65 2.41 -4.92 17.04
N GLY A 66 2.11 -4.10 16.03
CA GLY A 66 0.75 -3.62 15.77
C GLY A 66 -0.04 -4.57 14.86
N ALA A 67 -1.34 -4.26 14.66
CA ALA A 67 -2.24 -5.08 13.85
C ALA A 67 -1.73 -5.31 12.41
N ALA A 68 -1.18 -4.28 11.77
CA ALA A 68 -0.62 -4.40 10.42
C ALA A 68 0.54 -5.40 10.39
N ASP A 69 1.43 -5.35 11.38
CA ASP A 69 2.57 -6.26 11.49
C ASP A 69 2.10 -7.71 11.76
N THR A 70 1.14 -7.89 12.65
CA THR A 70 0.54 -9.20 12.94
C THR A 70 -0.08 -9.83 11.69
N VAL A 71 -0.87 -9.06 10.95
CA VAL A 71 -1.49 -9.52 9.69
C VAL A 71 -0.42 -9.83 8.64
N ALA A 72 0.59 -8.96 8.47
CA ALA A 72 1.66 -9.16 7.51
C ALA A 72 2.45 -10.45 7.78
N ARG A 73 2.79 -10.72 9.06
CA ARG A 73 3.54 -11.93 9.44
C ARG A 73 2.70 -13.20 9.26
N ALA A 74 1.43 -13.17 9.62
CA ALA A 74 0.52 -14.29 9.36
C ALA A 74 0.37 -14.58 7.86
N MET A 75 0.32 -13.54 7.02
CA MET A 75 0.28 -13.68 5.56
C MET A 75 1.60 -14.18 4.99
N SER A 76 2.74 -13.67 5.47
CA SER A 76 4.05 -13.97 4.90
C SER A 76 4.37 -15.45 4.93
N ASP A 77 3.99 -16.15 6.00
CA ASP A 77 4.18 -17.59 6.13
C ASP A 77 3.33 -18.37 5.13
N ALA A 78 2.04 -18.01 5.01
CA ALA A 78 1.13 -18.65 4.06
C ALA A 78 1.53 -18.40 2.61
N MET A 79 1.85 -17.14 2.28
CA MET A 79 2.33 -16.74 0.96
C MET A 79 3.66 -17.42 0.61
N GLY A 80 4.60 -17.47 1.56
CA GLY A 80 5.88 -18.12 1.35
C GLY A 80 5.76 -19.59 0.98
N LYS A 81 4.86 -20.32 1.65
CA LYS A 81 4.55 -21.72 1.34
C LYS A 81 3.93 -21.87 -0.06
N ALA A 82 2.99 -20.98 -0.41
CA ALA A 82 2.31 -21.04 -1.70
C ALA A 82 3.22 -20.64 -2.88
N LEU A 83 4.10 -19.68 -2.66
CA LEU A 83 4.99 -19.15 -3.70
C LEU A 83 6.30 -19.94 -3.83
N GLY A 84 6.63 -20.81 -2.87
CA GLY A 84 7.93 -21.50 -2.84
C GLY A 84 9.13 -20.59 -2.57
N GLN A 85 8.90 -19.35 -2.14
CA GLN A 85 9.93 -18.34 -1.84
C GLN A 85 9.60 -17.61 -0.55
N SER A 86 10.61 -17.15 0.17
CA SER A 86 10.42 -16.39 1.40
C SER A 86 9.69 -15.06 1.13
N VAL A 87 8.72 -14.72 1.99
CA VAL A 87 8.11 -13.38 2.02
C VAL A 87 8.61 -12.65 3.26
N ILE A 88 9.38 -11.58 3.05
CA ILE A 88 10.08 -10.83 4.11
C ILE A 88 9.28 -9.60 4.49
N VAL A 89 8.85 -9.52 5.75
CA VAL A 89 8.11 -8.36 6.27
C VAL A 89 9.10 -7.24 6.65
N GLU A 90 8.91 -6.06 6.07
CA GLU A 90 9.69 -4.85 6.36
C GLU A 90 8.81 -3.73 6.91
N ASN A 91 9.05 -3.33 8.15
CA ASN A 91 8.33 -2.20 8.75
C ASN A 91 8.99 -0.87 8.37
N LYS A 92 8.22 0.03 7.72
CA LYS A 92 8.61 1.39 7.32
C LYS A 92 7.58 2.40 7.86
N PRO A 93 7.56 2.65 9.18
CA PRO A 93 6.56 3.51 9.80
C PRO A 93 6.78 4.99 9.45
N GLY A 94 5.69 5.74 9.38
CA GLY A 94 5.71 7.18 9.20
C GLY A 94 4.52 7.72 8.40
N ALA A 95 4.10 8.94 8.74
CA ALA A 95 3.06 9.70 8.06
C ALA A 95 1.79 8.88 7.74
N GLY A 96 1.27 8.12 8.71
CA GLY A 96 0.08 7.28 8.50
C GLY A 96 0.26 6.23 7.40
N SER A 97 1.44 5.61 7.30
CA SER A 97 1.82 4.63 6.27
C SER A 97 2.17 5.22 4.88
N SER A 98 2.17 6.54 4.70
CA SER A 98 2.53 7.16 3.42
C SER A 98 3.99 6.91 3.03
N VAL A 99 4.92 6.83 4.00
CA VAL A 99 6.33 6.51 3.75
C VAL A 99 6.48 5.14 3.08
N ALA A 100 5.77 4.14 3.58
CA ALA A 100 5.77 2.80 3.00
C ALA A 100 5.12 2.77 1.61
N ALA A 101 3.98 3.47 1.45
CA ALA A 101 3.28 3.54 0.18
C ALA A 101 4.14 4.22 -0.91
N GLU A 102 4.83 5.31 -0.57
CA GLU A 102 5.73 5.99 -1.49
C GLU A 102 6.93 5.12 -1.89
N LEU A 103 7.50 4.37 -0.94
CA LEU A 103 8.59 3.42 -1.20
C LEU A 103 8.15 2.37 -2.22
N VAL A 104 6.96 1.78 -2.04
CA VAL A 104 6.45 0.72 -2.94
C VAL A 104 6.05 1.31 -4.28
N ALA A 105 5.40 2.47 -4.32
CA ALA A 105 5.02 3.15 -5.56
C ALA A 105 6.23 3.50 -6.46
N LYS A 106 7.42 3.67 -5.86
CA LYS A 106 8.68 3.93 -6.58
C LYS A 106 9.50 2.66 -6.86
N ALA A 107 9.09 1.52 -6.35
CA ALA A 107 9.76 0.24 -6.61
C ALA A 107 9.46 -0.28 -8.03
N PRO A 108 10.30 -1.16 -8.58
CA PRO A 108 9.96 -1.86 -9.81
C PRO A 108 8.62 -2.61 -9.70
N ALA A 109 7.78 -2.52 -10.73
CA ALA A 109 6.48 -3.20 -10.79
C ALA A 109 6.64 -4.66 -11.26
N ASP A 110 7.51 -5.41 -10.59
CA ASP A 110 7.91 -6.78 -10.93
C ASP A 110 7.32 -7.84 -9.99
N GLY A 111 6.46 -7.42 -9.05
CA GLY A 111 5.82 -8.29 -8.07
C GLY A 111 6.69 -8.65 -6.85
N TYR A 112 7.95 -8.20 -6.79
CA TYR A 112 8.83 -8.51 -5.64
C TYR A 112 8.77 -7.52 -4.49
N THR A 113 8.03 -6.41 -4.65
CA THR A 113 7.81 -5.44 -3.58
C THR A 113 6.32 -5.18 -3.45
N LEU A 114 5.75 -5.65 -2.34
CA LEU A 114 4.33 -5.55 -2.05
C LEU A 114 4.11 -4.61 -0.87
N LEU A 115 2.95 -3.97 -0.82
CA LEU A 115 2.51 -3.12 0.28
C LEU A 115 1.32 -3.75 1.00
N LEU A 116 1.41 -3.92 2.30
CA LEU A 116 0.20 -4.08 3.11
C LEU A 116 -0.34 -2.68 3.43
N ALA A 117 -1.30 -2.27 2.62
CA ALA A 117 -1.90 -0.95 2.68
C ALA A 117 -3.14 -0.89 3.58
N SER A 118 -3.50 0.31 3.98
CA SER A 118 -4.73 0.64 4.69
C SER A 118 -5.41 1.85 4.02
N PRO A 119 -6.66 2.19 4.38
CA PRO A 119 -7.32 3.40 3.90
C PRO A 119 -6.47 4.67 4.07
N SER A 120 -5.65 4.71 5.11
CA SER A 120 -4.74 5.85 5.38
C SER A 120 -3.85 6.17 4.19
N SER A 121 -3.12 5.19 3.67
CA SER A 121 -2.16 5.37 2.58
C SER A 121 -2.81 5.43 1.20
N ILE A 122 -3.99 4.82 1.04
CA ILE A 122 -4.62 4.66 -0.28
C ILE A 122 -5.57 5.80 -0.62
N SER A 123 -6.34 6.31 0.35
CA SER A 123 -7.37 7.33 0.09
C SER A 123 -7.24 8.56 0.96
N VAL A 124 -6.96 8.39 2.27
CA VAL A 124 -7.02 9.50 3.22
C VAL A 124 -5.84 10.46 3.07
N ASN A 125 -4.62 9.94 3.15
CA ASN A 125 -3.42 10.79 3.02
C ASN A 125 -3.32 11.45 1.64
N PRO A 126 -3.60 10.78 0.51
CA PRO A 126 -3.70 11.44 -0.79
C PRO A 126 -4.74 12.56 -0.85
N ALA A 127 -5.87 12.41 -0.16
CA ALA A 127 -6.90 13.46 -0.12
C ALA A 127 -6.50 14.64 0.78
N LEU A 128 -5.77 14.39 1.87
CA LEU A 128 -5.36 15.43 2.82
C LEU A 128 -4.09 16.16 2.41
N ASN A 129 -3.21 15.52 1.65
CA ASN A 129 -1.92 16.08 1.26
C ASN A 129 -1.65 15.88 -0.25
N PRO A 130 -1.94 16.91 -1.07
CA PRO A 130 -1.71 16.84 -2.52
C PRO A 130 -0.21 16.82 -2.91
N LYS A 131 0.71 17.02 -1.94
CA LYS A 131 2.17 17.01 -2.16
C LYS A 131 2.81 15.66 -1.82
N LEU A 132 2.02 14.59 -1.68
CA LEU A 132 2.58 13.24 -1.51
C LEU A 132 3.40 12.83 -2.73
N GLY A 133 4.47 12.08 -2.49
CA GLY A 133 5.36 11.56 -3.52
C GLY A 133 4.80 10.36 -4.31
N TYR A 134 3.51 10.04 -4.16
CA TYR A 134 2.81 8.97 -4.87
C TYR A 134 1.31 9.28 -5.04
N ARG A 135 0.66 8.57 -5.96
CA ARG A 135 -0.79 8.57 -6.21
C ARG A 135 -1.33 7.15 -6.07
N PHE A 136 -2.63 7.01 -5.87
CA PHE A 136 -3.29 5.70 -5.87
C PHE A 136 -3.03 4.91 -7.17
N SER A 137 -3.02 5.59 -8.32
CA SER A 137 -2.73 4.99 -9.62
C SER A 137 -1.34 4.38 -9.76
N ASP A 138 -0.41 4.72 -8.89
CA ASP A 138 0.95 4.21 -8.90
C ASP A 138 1.07 2.86 -8.13
N LEU A 139 -0.04 2.40 -7.55
CA LEU A 139 -0.14 1.16 -6.78
C LEU A 139 -1.20 0.24 -7.41
N GLN A 140 -0.82 -0.99 -7.72
CA GLN A 140 -1.74 -1.99 -8.28
C GLN A 140 -2.44 -2.75 -7.16
N PRO A 141 -3.79 -2.65 -7.00
CA PRO A 141 -4.50 -3.45 -6.00
C PRO A 141 -4.50 -4.93 -6.38
N VAL A 142 -4.24 -5.79 -5.40
CA VAL A 142 -4.24 -7.25 -5.55
C VAL A 142 -5.48 -7.85 -4.87
N LEU A 143 -5.64 -7.64 -3.55
CA LEU A 143 -6.81 -8.13 -2.82
C LEU A 143 -7.03 -7.40 -1.48
N LYS A 144 -8.28 -7.42 -0.99
CA LYS A 144 -8.59 -7.03 0.39
C LYS A 144 -8.31 -8.21 1.32
N VAL A 145 -7.36 -8.03 2.23
CA VAL A 145 -6.86 -9.09 3.11
C VAL A 145 -7.76 -9.27 4.33
N THR A 146 -8.08 -8.17 5.02
CA THR A 146 -8.90 -8.18 6.23
C THR A 146 -9.88 -7.02 6.24
N SER A 147 -10.98 -7.21 6.97
CA SER A 147 -11.86 -6.13 7.44
C SER A 147 -12.14 -6.37 8.92
N SER A 148 -12.08 -5.34 9.73
CA SER A 148 -12.34 -5.46 11.17
C SER A 148 -12.85 -4.15 11.76
N PRO A 149 -13.60 -4.20 12.89
CA PRO A 149 -13.92 -2.99 13.65
C PRO A 149 -12.67 -2.41 14.29
N LEU A 150 -12.78 -1.18 14.78
CA LEU A 150 -11.94 -0.68 15.85
C LEU A 150 -12.61 -1.01 17.20
N VAL A 151 -11.81 -1.06 18.26
CA VAL A 151 -12.28 -1.16 19.65
C VAL A 151 -12.01 0.17 20.33
N ILE A 152 -13.07 0.78 20.86
CA ILE A 152 -12.96 1.96 21.69
C ILE A 152 -12.60 1.51 23.09
N ALA A 153 -11.41 1.87 23.54
CA ALA A 153 -10.92 1.49 24.86
C ALA A 153 -10.32 2.69 25.60
N VAL A 154 -10.41 2.63 26.92
CA VAL A 154 -9.94 3.69 27.82
C VAL A 154 -9.04 3.14 28.92
N HIS A 155 -8.24 4.02 29.53
CA HIS A 155 -7.51 3.67 30.75
C HIS A 155 -8.51 3.42 31.90
N PRO A 156 -8.40 2.32 32.69
CA PRO A 156 -9.35 1.98 33.75
C PRO A 156 -9.50 3.06 34.79
N ALA A 157 -8.41 3.77 35.16
CA ALA A 157 -8.44 4.84 36.15
C ALA A 157 -9.15 6.12 35.65
N SER A 158 -9.57 6.21 34.38
CA SER A 158 -10.36 7.33 33.87
C SER A 158 -11.76 7.41 34.49
N GLY A 159 -12.25 6.35 35.12
CA GLY A 159 -13.61 6.22 35.63
C GLY A 159 -14.70 6.07 34.57
N ILE A 160 -14.34 6.10 33.27
CA ILE A 160 -15.26 5.96 32.14
C ILE A 160 -15.59 4.45 31.97
N GLN A 161 -16.88 4.13 31.98
CA GLN A 161 -17.36 2.74 31.93
C GLN A 161 -18.15 2.41 30.66
N SER A 162 -18.61 3.44 29.94
CA SER A 162 -19.44 3.30 28.74
C SER A 162 -19.12 4.38 27.71
N VAL A 163 -19.62 4.23 26.48
CA VAL A 163 -19.56 5.29 25.46
C VAL A 163 -20.31 6.56 25.94
N LYS A 164 -21.40 6.38 26.64
CA LYS A 164 -22.15 7.51 27.23
C LYS A 164 -21.30 8.29 28.24
N ASP A 165 -20.54 7.59 29.09
CA ASP A 165 -19.64 8.25 30.03
C ASP A 165 -18.50 8.98 29.33
N LEU A 166 -17.94 8.37 28.25
CA LEU A 166 -16.91 8.99 27.43
C LEU A 166 -17.41 10.31 26.81
N VAL A 167 -18.61 10.29 26.24
CA VAL A 167 -19.26 11.48 25.68
C VAL A 167 -19.53 12.53 26.77
N ALA A 168 -20.05 12.11 27.91
CA ALA A 168 -20.33 13.02 29.05
C ALA A 168 -19.04 13.66 29.59
N ALA A 169 -17.96 12.89 29.77
CA ALA A 169 -16.67 13.39 30.21
C ALA A 169 -16.09 14.41 29.23
N ALA A 170 -16.11 14.08 27.91
CA ALA A 170 -15.61 14.97 26.87
C ALA A 170 -16.44 16.26 26.73
N LYS A 171 -17.76 16.20 26.95
CA LYS A 171 -18.63 17.40 26.95
C LYS A 171 -18.42 18.26 28.20
N LYS A 172 -18.20 17.65 29.36
CA LYS A 172 -17.96 18.36 30.62
C LYS A 172 -16.68 19.20 30.61
N ALA A 173 -15.62 18.66 29.95
CA ALA A 173 -14.32 19.31 29.83
C ALA A 173 -13.76 19.15 28.41
N PRO A 174 -14.19 19.99 27.46
CA PRO A 174 -13.73 19.93 26.08
C PRO A 174 -12.21 20.04 25.99
N GLY A 175 -11.57 19.12 25.24
CA GLY A 175 -10.12 19.07 25.05
C GLY A 175 -9.33 18.50 26.23
N SER A 176 -9.97 18.02 27.30
CA SER A 176 -9.26 17.40 28.43
C SER A 176 -8.88 15.94 28.21
N LEU A 177 -9.55 15.24 27.29
CA LEU A 177 -9.26 13.85 26.98
C LEU A 177 -8.32 13.76 25.76
N ASN A 178 -7.19 13.08 25.96
CA ASN A 178 -6.25 12.78 24.90
C ASN A 178 -6.54 11.40 24.31
N TYR A 179 -6.60 11.28 22.99
CA TYR A 179 -6.73 10.01 22.33
C TYR A 179 -5.49 9.64 21.51
N ALA A 180 -5.00 8.42 21.72
CA ALA A 180 -3.82 7.89 21.05
C ALA A 180 -4.20 7.19 19.74
N THR A 181 -3.40 7.40 18.69
CA THR A 181 -3.60 6.76 17.40
C THR A 181 -2.28 6.27 16.79
N SER A 182 -2.38 5.42 15.79
CA SER A 182 -1.22 4.95 15.03
C SER A 182 -0.66 5.97 14.02
N GLY A 183 -1.07 7.24 14.12
CA GLY A 183 -0.60 8.35 13.28
C GLY A 183 -1.74 9.10 12.59
N ILE A 184 -1.39 10.25 12.03
CA ILE A 184 -2.32 11.09 11.26
C ILE A 184 -2.84 10.32 10.05
N GLY A 185 -4.15 10.39 9.79
CA GLY A 185 -4.80 9.67 8.69
C GLY A 185 -5.01 8.18 8.94
N SER A 186 -4.52 7.62 10.05
CA SER A 186 -4.73 6.21 10.39
C SER A 186 -6.21 5.92 10.73
N ALA A 187 -6.62 4.64 10.67
CA ALA A 187 -7.97 4.25 11.05
C ALA A 187 -8.36 4.67 12.46
N PRO A 188 -7.51 4.50 13.50
CA PRO A 188 -7.76 5.07 14.83
C PRO A 188 -8.01 6.57 14.81
N HIS A 189 -7.27 7.33 14.01
CA HIS A 189 -7.48 8.78 13.89
C HIS A 189 -8.83 9.11 13.24
N LEU A 190 -9.16 8.46 12.12
CA LEU A 190 -10.43 8.67 11.44
C LEU A 190 -11.62 8.24 12.31
N GLY A 191 -11.50 7.11 13.00
CA GLY A 191 -12.51 6.61 13.93
C GLY A 191 -12.77 7.60 15.06
N ALA A 192 -11.71 8.13 15.67
CA ALA A 192 -11.84 9.12 16.73
C ALA A 192 -12.36 10.49 16.22
N ALA A 193 -11.93 10.92 15.04
CA ALA A 193 -12.43 12.16 14.42
C ALA A 193 -13.93 12.06 14.10
N LEU A 194 -14.35 10.94 13.48
CA LEU A 194 -15.78 10.68 13.23
C LEU A 194 -16.57 10.61 14.54
N PHE A 195 -16.04 9.94 15.57
CA PHE A 195 -16.66 9.88 16.88
C PHE A 195 -16.85 11.30 17.46
N SER A 196 -15.81 12.11 17.41
CA SER A 196 -15.86 13.48 17.91
C SER A 196 -16.92 14.31 17.17
N GLN A 197 -17.01 14.15 15.86
CA GLN A 197 -18.01 14.83 15.04
C GLN A 197 -19.44 14.38 15.36
N VAL A 198 -19.70 13.07 15.37
CA VAL A 198 -21.04 12.50 15.59
C VAL A 198 -21.52 12.73 17.02
N ALA A 199 -20.65 12.61 18.01
CA ALA A 199 -20.97 12.85 19.43
C ALA A 199 -20.99 14.33 19.79
N GLY A 200 -20.51 15.24 18.95
CA GLY A 200 -20.38 16.67 19.23
C GLY A 200 -19.44 16.94 20.41
N VAL A 201 -18.26 16.31 20.43
CA VAL A 201 -17.26 16.41 21.49
C VAL A 201 -15.89 16.83 20.94
N GLN A 202 -15.04 17.35 21.84
CA GLN A 202 -13.65 17.70 21.52
C GLN A 202 -12.71 16.88 22.37
N MET A 203 -11.80 16.18 21.69
CA MET A 203 -10.68 15.42 22.29
C MET A 203 -9.38 15.81 21.58
N VAL A 204 -8.24 15.70 22.28
CA VAL A 204 -6.93 16.06 21.74
C VAL A 204 -6.26 14.82 21.09
N HIS A 205 -5.84 14.95 19.84
CA HIS A 205 -5.16 13.90 19.11
C HIS A 205 -3.68 13.79 19.49
N VAL A 206 -3.22 12.59 19.87
CA VAL A 206 -1.81 12.27 20.12
C VAL A 206 -1.37 11.16 19.15
N PRO A 207 -0.63 11.51 18.08
CA PRO A 207 -0.20 10.54 17.08
C PRO A 207 1.07 9.79 17.49
N TYR A 208 1.08 8.46 17.30
CA TYR A 208 2.22 7.57 17.47
C TYR A 208 2.62 6.93 16.13
N LYS A 209 3.79 6.28 16.08
CA LYS A 209 4.30 5.60 14.87
C LYS A 209 3.76 4.17 14.69
N GLY A 210 2.57 3.88 15.19
CA GLY A 210 1.91 2.57 15.08
C GLY A 210 0.94 2.28 16.22
N GLY A 211 0.15 1.20 16.10
CA GLY A 211 -0.87 0.84 17.07
C GLY A 211 -0.30 0.41 18.42
N ALA A 212 0.77 -0.37 18.44
CA ALA A 212 1.38 -0.83 19.68
C ALA A 212 1.84 0.31 20.59
N PRO A 213 2.66 1.29 20.15
CA PRO A 213 3.06 2.43 20.99
C PRO A 213 1.86 3.32 21.39
N ALA A 214 0.84 3.46 20.53
CA ALA A 214 -0.36 4.21 20.87
C ALA A 214 -1.14 3.54 22.01
N VAL A 215 -1.33 2.23 21.96
CA VAL A 215 -2.04 1.49 23.00
C VAL A 215 -1.25 1.48 24.31
N GLN A 216 0.09 1.34 24.24
CA GLN A 216 0.95 1.41 25.42
C GLN A 216 0.85 2.76 26.14
N SER A 217 0.70 3.88 25.42
CA SER A 217 0.51 5.19 26.06
C SER A 217 -0.81 5.27 26.86
N VAL A 218 -1.86 4.58 26.40
CA VAL A 218 -3.11 4.49 27.18
C VAL A 218 -2.94 3.60 28.40
N VAL A 219 -2.22 2.48 28.26
CA VAL A 219 -1.91 1.60 29.39
C VAL A 219 -1.06 2.30 30.44
N ALA A 220 -0.15 3.19 30.03
CA ALA A 220 0.68 3.98 30.94
C ALA A 220 -0.09 5.15 31.59
N GLY A 221 -1.26 5.52 31.03
CA GLY A 221 -2.03 6.68 31.50
C GLY A 221 -1.64 8.02 30.88
N ASP A 222 -0.64 8.03 29.96
CA ASP A 222 -0.21 9.24 29.26
C ASP A 222 -1.32 9.82 28.37
N THR A 223 -2.14 8.93 27.80
CA THR A 223 -3.38 9.25 27.08
C THR A 223 -4.54 8.48 27.68
N GLN A 224 -5.79 8.92 27.46
CA GLN A 224 -6.97 8.35 28.15
C GLN A 224 -7.75 7.40 27.26
N VAL A 225 -7.72 7.59 25.93
CA VAL A 225 -8.60 6.91 24.97
C VAL A 225 -7.80 6.37 23.79
N THR A 226 -8.20 5.21 23.29
CA THR A 226 -7.76 4.74 21.98
C THR A 226 -8.92 4.13 21.18
N PHE A 227 -8.84 4.26 19.85
CA PHE A 227 -9.67 3.54 18.88
C PHE A 227 -8.79 2.46 18.23
N GLY A 228 -8.39 1.49 19.04
CA GLY A 228 -7.40 0.50 18.63
C GLY A 228 -7.99 -0.62 17.77
N THR A 229 -7.14 -1.31 17.01
CA THR A 229 -7.57 -2.51 16.30
C THR A 229 -7.64 -3.70 17.26
N PRO A 230 -8.53 -4.69 17.04
CA PRO A 230 -8.69 -5.82 17.96
C PRO A 230 -7.38 -6.51 18.36
N PRO A 231 -6.44 -6.86 17.45
CA PRO A 231 -5.17 -7.47 17.85
C PRO A 231 -4.30 -6.60 18.77
N SER A 232 -4.48 -5.27 18.75
CA SER A 232 -3.68 -4.36 19.57
C SER A 232 -4.24 -4.16 20.97
N VAL A 233 -5.54 -4.40 21.20
CA VAL A 233 -6.21 -4.01 22.47
C VAL A 233 -6.88 -5.17 23.21
N LEU A 234 -7.36 -6.24 22.54
CA LEU A 234 -8.22 -7.23 23.17
C LEU A 234 -7.56 -7.96 24.33
N GLU A 235 -6.29 -8.35 24.21
CA GLU A 235 -5.59 -9.02 25.30
C GLU A 235 -5.38 -8.12 26.51
N LEU A 236 -5.21 -6.81 26.28
CA LEU A 236 -5.10 -5.81 27.35
C LEU A 236 -6.45 -5.55 28.02
N VAL A 237 -7.54 -5.62 27.25
CA VAL A 237 -8.91 -5.54 27.79
C VAL A 237 -9.21 -6.77 28.64
N LYS A 238 -8.93 -7.98 28.15
CA LYS A 238 -9.09 -9.23 28.92
C LYS A 238 -8.26 -9.23 30.19
N ALA A 239 -7.06 -8.70 30.15
CA ALA A 239 -6.17 -8.56 31.32
C ALA A 239 -6.56 -7.43 32.27
N GLY A 240 -7.64 -6.66 31.99
CA GLY A 240 -8.08 -5.54 32.80
C GLY A 240 -7.16 -4.32 32.78
N ARG A 241 -6.16 -4.30 31.89
CA ARG A 241 -5.23 -3.17 31.73
C ARG A 241 -5.83 -2.04 30.92
N LEU A 242 -6.83 -2.32 30.10
CA LEU A 242 -7.70 -1.38 29.42
C LEU A 242 -9.15 -1.76 29.68
N ARG A 243 -10.05 -0.78 29.55
CA ARG A 243 -11.48 -1.02 29.52
C ARG A 243 -12.00 -0.84 28.11
N GLY A 244 -12.52 -1.90 27.48
CA GLY A 244 -13.26 -1.84 26.23
C GLY A 244 -14.65 -1.25 26.45
N LEU A 245 -15.06 -0.29 25.62
CA LEU A 245 -16.36 0.35 25.73
C LEU A 245 -17.35 -0.10 24.66
N ALA A 246 -16.88 -0.21 23.41
CA ALA A 246 -17.67 -0.62 22.26
C ALA A 246 -16.77 -0.99 21.07
N THR A 247 -17.35 -1.63 20.06
CA THR A 247 -16.75 -1.72 18.71
C THR A 247 -17.18 -0.52 17.87
N SER A 248 -16.37 -0.16 16.88
CA SER A 248 -16.66 0.98 15.98
C SER A 248 -17.74 0.69 14.94
N THR A 249 -18.24 -0.52 14.86
CA THR A 249 -19.35 -0.89 13.98
C THR A 249 -20.68 -0.42 14.58
N ARG A 250 -21.66 -0.13 13.73
CA ARG A 250 -22.99 0.23 14.16
C ARG A 250 -23.62 -0.88 15.01
N GLU A 251 -23.53 -2.10 14.52
CA GLU A 251 -23.99 -3.31 15.19
C GLU A 251 -22.84 -4.04 15.88
N ARG A 252 -23.16 -4.96 16.77
CA ARG A 252 -22.19 -5.82 17.45
C ARG A 252 -21.40 -6.64 16.43
N SER A 253 -20.08 -6.61 16.53
CA SER A 253 -19.20 -7.36 15.62
C SER A 253 -19.03 -8.79 16.08
N PRO A 254 -19.17 -9.79 15.19
CA PRO A 254 -18.87 -11.18 15.53
C PRO A 254 -17.40 -11.44 15.87
N LEU A 255 -16.50 -10.54 15.47
CA LEU A 255 -15.07 -10.61 15.81
C LEU A 255 -14.79 -10.19 17.28
N VAL A 256 -15.71 -9.44 17.90
CA VAL A 256 -15.59 -8.93 19.28
C VAL A 256 -16.97 -9.00 19.92
N PRO A 257 -17.52 -10.20 20.15
CA PRO A 257 -18.91 -10.38 20.57
C PRO A 257 -19.20 -9.86 21.99
N ASP A 258 -18.16 -9.72 22.82
CA ASP A 258 -18.29 -9.26 24.21
C ASP A 258 -18.51 -7.73 24.33
N LEU A 259 -18.24 -6.98 23.27
CA LEU A 259 -18.44 -5.53 23.27
C LEU A 259 -19.67 -5.14 22.43
N PRO A 260 -20.43 -4.13 22.87
CA PRO A 260 -21.58 -3.62 22.10
C PRO A 260 -21.12 -2.94 20.81
N GLY A 261 -22.01 -2.90 19.81
CA GLY A 261 -21.90 -1.99 18.70
C GLY A 261 -22.30 -0.56 19.11
N MET A 262 -22.03 0.41 18.25
CA MET A 262 -22.25 1.82 18.59
C MET A 262 -23.74 2.20 18.72
N ALA A 263 -24.64 1.54 18.00
CA ALA A 263 -26.08 1.75 18.15
C ALA A 263 -26.54 1.34 19.55
N GLU A 264 -26.11 0.16 20.01
CA GLU A 264 -26.38 -0.35 21.36
C GLU A 264 -25.70 0.51 22.44
N ALA A 265 -24.51 1.03 22.16
CA ALA A 265 -23.75 1.91 23.05
C ALA A 265 -24.33 3.35 23.12
N GLY A 266 -25.36 3.67 22.33
CA GLY A 266 -26.08 4.95 22.36
C GLY A 266 -25.58 6.00 21.34
N LEU A 267 -24.87 5.57 20.28
CA LEU A 267 -24.42 6.45 19.20
C LEU A 267 -24.71 5.81 17.82
N PRO A 268 -26.00 5.66 17.43
CA PRO A 268 -26.41 4.89 16.25
C PRO A 268 -25.94 5.46 14.91
N ASP A 269 -25.62 6.75 14.88
CA ASP A 269 -25.14 7.43 13.65
C ASP A 269 -23.62 7.27 13.44
N TYR A 270 -22.94 6.60 14.35
CA TYR A 270 -21.53 6.29 14.22
C TYR A 270 -21.36 4.85 13.68
N GLY A 271 -20.50 4.70 12.68
CA GLY A 271 -20.11 3.40 12.17
C GLY A 271 -18.91 3.51 11.25
N ILE A 272 -17.84 2.78 11.56
CA ILE A 272 -16.65 2.69 10.70
C ILE A 272 -16.01 1.31 10.81
N GLU A 273 -15.62 0.74 9.67
CA GLU A 273 -14.77 -0.45 9.59
C GLU A 273 -13.41 -0.12 9.00
N PHE A 274 -12.45 -0.92 9.37
CA PHE A 274 -11.08 -0.79 8.92
C PHE A 274 -10.65 -2.02 8.13
N TRP A 275 -9.83 -1.85 7.10
CA TRP A 275 -9.34 -2.93 6.27
C TRP A 275 -7.83 -2.82 6.01
N TYR A 276 -7.22 -3.96 5.74
CA TYR A 276 -5.92 -4.05 5.08
C TYR A 276 -6.09 -4.67 3.70
N GLY A 277 -5.31 -4.18 2.74
CA GLY A 277 -5.25 -4.68 1.38
C GLY A 277 -3.81 -4.88 0.92
N LEU A 278 -3.62 -5.82 0.02
CA LEU A 278 -2.35 -6.06 -0.63
C LEU A 278 -2.31 -5.31 -1.97
N PHE A 279 -1.19 -4.64 -2.21
CA PHE A 279 -0.89 -3.87 -3.41
C PHE A 279 0.49 -4.19 -3.93
#